data_3dfce9621aeda7e4577c9bdaf26bf2a2
#
_entry.id   3dfce9621aeda7e4577c9bdaf26bf2a2
#
_cell.length_a   1.000
_cell.length_b   1.000
_cell.length_c   1.000
_cell.angle_alpha   90.00
_cell.angle_beta   90.00
_cell.angle_gamma   90.00
#
_symmetry.space_group_name_H-M   'P 1'
#
loop_
_entity.id
_entity.type
_entity.pdbx_description
1 polymer ?
#
loop_
_entity_poly.entity_id
_entity_poly.type
_entity_poly.pdbx_seq_one_letter_code
_entity_poly.pdbx_strand_id
1 'polypeptide(L)'
;MIEVGNLRQGPMTLPAWDLGPDRTVPGVMRWMHGSVEVGVMAVLSAKRALDAVVEAARWAPSVHNTQPWTFSVSGEEISLRADTDRKLRVSDAAGRELMISCGAALFTMRTAMWCEGFEPVVRTLPDPDRPALLATLRPGPETQADEPIRELRGQIERRRTHRAGFADEPVPDRLLERLVRAAMAEGATLTPVRSPEAVRVIAALTQAAQGVQAQDRRFSLEVIRWARPPGSSRKDGVPAEGYPSRAAHTDPHFPQRDYAWRHDWGSPADQRAATATGVVALLTTPGDSRQEWIDAGQALQHVLLCASAHGVSAAFHTQALEMDLLREFVRRELCSGEYPQMIMRFGVTFDDKESVRRPLSDVVE
;
A
#
# COMPACT_ATOMS: atom_id res chain seq x y z
N MET A 1 -38.89 -26.33 -59.30
CA MET A 1 -38.30 -26.88 -60.54
C MET A 1 -37.44 -25.81 -61.18
N ILE A 2 -36.15 -25.86 -61.00
CA ILE A 2 -35.11 -25.36 -61.93
C ILE A 2 -33.80 -26.02 -61.45
N GLU A 3 -33.08 -26.55 -62.37
CA GLU A 3 -32.03 -27.55 -62.32
C GLU A 3 -30.72 -27.10 -61.75
N VAL A 4 -30.03 -28.06 -61.12
CA VAL A 4 -28.67 -28.00 -60.63
C VAL A 4 -27.71 -28.30 -61.80
N GLY A 5 -26.89 -27.35 -62.18
CA GLY A 5 -25.79 -27.51 -63.14
C GLY A 5 -24.50 -27.90 -62.43
N ASN A 6 -24.04 -29.08 -62.73
CA ASN A 6 -22.81 -29.70 -62.25
C ASN A 6 -21.63 -29.26 -63.12
N LEU A 7 -20.65 -28.50 -62.63
CA LEU A 7 -19.40 -28.19 -63.29
C LEU A 7 -18.22 -28.86 -62.59
N ARG A 8 -17.67 -29.89 -63.24
CA ARG A 8 -16.40 -30.54 -62.87
C ARG A 8 -15.24 -29.60 -63.09
N GLN A 9 -14.45 -29.37 -62.05
CA GLN A 9 -13.14 -28.74 -62.16
C GLN A 9 -12.05 -29.81 -62.28
N GLY A 10 -11.31 -29.79 -63.36
CA GLY A 10 -10.08 -30.57 -63.56
C GLY A 10 -8.86 -29.90 -62.88
N PRO A 11 -7.75 -30.65 -62.67
CA PRO A 11 -6.61 -30.14 -61.92
C PRO A 11 -5.83 -29.11 -62.75
N MET A 12 -5.66 -27.90 -62.22
CA MET A 12 -4.81 -26.88 -62.78
C MET A 12 -3.38 -27.13 -62.31
N THR A 13 -2.49 -27.53 -63.18
CA THR A 13 -1.04 -27.59 -62.98
C THR A 13 -0.48 -26.17 -63.06
N LEU A 14 0.17 -25.72 -62.03
CA LEU A 14 0.94 -24.49 -62.01
C LEU A 14 2.30 -24.68 -62.68
N PRO A 15 2.79 -23.74 -63.47
CA PRO A 15 4.10 -23.83 -64.08
C PRO A 15 5.23 -23.70 -63.04
N ALA A 16 6.24 -24.58 -63.21
CA ALA A 16 7.46 -24.52 -62.40
C ALA A 16 8.26 -23.24 -62.78
N TRP A 17 8.55 -22.42 -61.76
CA TRP A 17 9.47 -21.32 -61.89
C TRP A 17 10.88 -21.81 -61.62
N ASP A 18 11.70 -21.77 -62.68
CA ASP A 18 13.14 -22.00 -62.62
C ASP A 18 13.82 -20.86 -61.84
N LEU A 19 14.25 -21.11 -60.61
CA LEU A 19 15.03 -20.19 -59.83
C LEU A 19 16.52 -20.46 -60.10
N GLY A 20 17.08 -19.74 -61.04
CA GLY A 20 18.52 -19.65 -61.22
C GLY A 20 19.22 -19.11 -59.96
N PRO A 21 20.44 -19.54 -59.64
CA PRO A 21 21.19 -19.10 -58.50
C PRO A 21 21.61 -17.62 -58.63
N ASP A 22 21.44 -16.87 -57.57
CA ASP A 22 22.00 -15.53 -57.37
C ASP A 22 21.10 -14.32 -57.69
N ARG A 23 20.15 -14.03 -56.78
CA ARG A 23 19.74 -12.65 -56.43
C ARG A 23 19.28 -12.58 -55.00
N THR A 24 20.22 -12.35 -54.11
CA THR A 24 19.93 -11.83 -52.76
C THR A 24 19.31 -10.43 -52.87
N VAL A 25 18.05 -10.28 -52.45
CA VAL A 25 17.37 -8.98 -52.31
C VAL A 25 17.66 -8.45 -50.91
N PRO A 26 18.56 -7.44 -50.73
CA PRO A 26 19.01 -7.01 -49.39
C PRO A 26 17.99 -6.20 -48.59
N GLY A 27 16.79 -6.00 -49.08
CA GLY A 27 15.82 -5.10 -48.47
C GLY A 27 14.78 -5.74 -47.54
N VAL A 28 14.33 -6.96 -47.85
CA VAL A 28 13.18 -7.55 -47.15
C VAL A 28 13.55 -8.24 -45.79
N MET A 29 14.75 -8.83 -45.73
CA MET A 29 15.22 -9.46 -44.48
C MET A 29 15.57 -8.45 -43.36
N ARG A 30 15.95 -7.23 -43.71
CA ARG A 30 16.31 -6.19 -42.74
C ARG A 30 15.08 -5.61 -41.98
N TRP A 31 13.91 -5.59 -42.65
CA TRP A 31 12.66 -5.14 -42.02
C TRP A 31 12.06 -6.16 -41.04
N MET A 32 12.17 -7.44 -41.33
CA MET A 32 11.65 -8.48 -40.43
C MET A 32 12.51 -8.67 -39.18
N HIS A 33 13.84 -8.54 -39.27
CA HIS A 33 14.73 -8.62 -38.10
C HIS A 33 14.55 -7.41 -37.18
N GLY A 34 14.45 -6.20 -37.69
CA GLY A 34 14.23 -5.00 -36.90
C GLY A 34 12.90 -5.03 -36.12
N SER A 35 11.82 -5.53 -36.70
CA SER A 35 10.50 -5.61 -36.08
C SER A 35 10.44 -6.67 -34.97
N VAL A 36 11.16 -7.79 -35.12
CA VAL A 36 11.26 -8.86 -34.13
C VAL A 36 12.13 -8.41 -32.94
N GLU A 37 13.25 -7.75 -33.18
CA GLU A 37 14.13 -7.21 -32.14
C GLU A 37 13.43 -6.13 -31.32
N VAL A 38 12.71 -5.20 -31.95
CA VAL A 38 11.94 -4.15 -31.26
C VAL A 38 10.84 -4.78 -30.41
N GLY A 39 10.12 -5.78 -30.93
CA GLY A 39 9.08 -6.50 -30.15
C GLY A 39 9.65 -7.26 -28.95
N VAL A 40 10.79 -7.93 -29.10
CA VAL A 40 11.46 -8.65 -28.01
C VAL A 40 11.98 -7.68 -26.95
N MET A 41 12.55 -6.55 -27.34
CA MET A 41 13.03 -5.51 -26.42
C MET A 41 11.87 -4.88 -25.62
N ALA A 42 10.73 -4.61 -26.26
CA ALA A 42 9.54 -4.07 -25.58
C ALA A 42 8.98 -5.05 -24.55
N VAL A 43 8.87 -6.34 -24.90
CA VAL A 43 8.41 -7.40 -23.96
C VAL A 43 9.37 -7.55 -22.77
N LEU A 44 10.67 -7.51 -23.02
CA LEU A 44 11.68 -7.58 -21.94
C LEU A 44 11.63 -6.34 -21.04
N SER A 45 11.40 -5.15 -21.62
CA SER A 45 11.23 -3.90 -20.86
C SER A 45 9.99 -3.96 -19.97
N ALA A 46 8.84 -4.37 -20.50
CA ALA A 46 7.60 -4.52 -19.73
C ALA A 46 7.76 -5.54 -18.61
N LYS A 47 8.37 -6.70 -18.85
CA LYS A 47 8.61 -7.70 -17.81
C LYS A 47 9.51 -7.16 -16.70
N ARG A 48 10.59 -6.47 -17.02
CA ARG A 48 11.48 -5.84 -16.04
C ARG A 48 10.72 -4.80 -15.20
N ALA A 49 9.86 -4.00 -15.83
CA ALA A 49 9.03 -3.04 -15.14
C ALA A 49 8.08 -3.72 -14.13
N LEU A 50 7.43 -4.83 -14.52
CA LEU A 50 6.56 -5.59 -13.62
C LEU A 50 7.31 -6.14 -12.40
N ASP A 51 8.52 -6.69 -12.59
CA ASP A 51 9.35 -7.18 -11.49
C ASP A 51 9.73 -6.04 -10.53
N ALA A 52 10.12 -4.88 -11.05
CA ALA A 52 10.43 -3.69 -10.24
C ALA A 52 9.22 -3.15 -9.48
N VAL A 53 8.02 -3.21 -10.08
CA VAL A 53 6.77 -2.81 -9.45
C VAL A 53 6.44 -3.72 -8.26
N VAL A 54 6.57 -5.03 -8.39
CA VAL A 54 6.33 -5.99 -7.30
C VAL A 54 7.36 -5.81 -6.19
N GLU A 55 8.64 -5.62 -6.54
CA GLU A 55 9.68 -5.30 -5.54
C GLU A 55 9.36 -4.04 -4.74
N ALA A 56 8.88 -2.99 -5.39
CA ALA A 56 8.46 -1.76 -4.70
C ALA A 56 7.24 -1.99 -3.82
N ALA A 57 6.22 -2.73 -4.31
CA ALA A 57 4.95 -2.93 -3.64
C ALA A 57 5.08 -3.58 -2.26
N ARG A 58 6.03 -4.50 -2.08
CA ARG A 58 6.27 -5.17 -0.79
C ARG A 58 6.71 -4.22 0.34
N TRP A 59 7.16 -2.99 0.01
CA TRP A 59 7.54 -1.98 0.99
C TRP A 59 6.38 -1.16 1.54
N ALA A 60 5.16 -1.36 1.04
CA ALA A 60 3.97 -0.69 1.54
C ALA A 60 3.79 -0.90 3.06
N PRO A 61 3.11 0.03 3.77
CA PRO A 61 2.70 -0.18 5.15
C PRO A 61 1.58 -1.22 5.23
N SER A 62 1.52 -1.91 6.37
CA SER A 62 0.38 -2.77 6.69
C SER A 62 0.13 -2.80 8.19
N VAL A 63 -1.11 -3.12 8.58
CA VAL A 63 -1.47 -3.30 9.98
C VAL A 63 -0.50 -4.30 10.63
N HIS A 64 0.10 -3.95 11.76
CA HIS A 64 1.12 -4.74 12.48
C HIS A 64 2.26 -5.31 11.59
N ASN A 65 2.51 -4.70 10.41
CA ASN A 65 3.45 -5.24 9.42
C ASN A 65 3.12 -6.68 9.00
N THR A 66 1.84 -7.00 8.95
CA THR A 66 1.35 -8.32 8.54
C THR A 66 1.66 -8.63 7.08
N GLN A 67 1.78 -7.60 6.22
CA GLN A 67 2.02 -7.72 4.77
C GLN A 67 1.03 -8.71 4.14
N PRO A 68 -0.30 -8.39 4.20
CA PRO A 68 -1.37 -9.35 3.92
C PRO A 68 -1.72 -9.39 2.43
N TRP A 69 -0.72 -9.54 1.59
CA TRP A 69 -0.83 -9.55 0.14
C TRP A 69 0.03 -10.65 -0.49
N THR A 70 -0.43 -11.10 -1.65
CA THR A 70 0.35 -11.84 -2.63
C THR A 70 0.21 -11.18 -3.99
N PHE A 71 1.21 -11.38 -4.83
CA PHE A 71 1.26 -10.89 -6.18
C PHE A 71 1.42 -12.07 -7.14
N SER A 72 0.75 -12.02 -8.29
CA SER A 72 1.06 -12.93 -9.39
C SER A 72 1.23 -12.13 -10.68
N VAL A 73 2.21 -12.52 -11.49
CA VAL A 73 2.49 -11.89 -12.77
C VAL A 73 2.16 -12.88 -13.88
N SER A 74 1.22 -12.50 -14.74
CA SER A 74 0.80 -13.31 -15.88
C SER A 74 0.78 -12.45 -17.16
N GLY A 75 1.66 -12.77 -18.11
CA GLY A 75 1.87 -11.90 -19.27
C GLY A 75 2.31 -10.51 -18.85
N GLU A 76 1.53 -9.50 -19.20
CA GLU A 76 1.78 -8.09 -18.85
C GLU A 76 0.90 -7.60 -17.69
N GLU A 77 0.31 -8.50 -16.92
CA GLU A 77 -0.58 -8.13 -15.82
C GLU A 77 -0.02 -8.60 -14.47
N ILE A 78 -0.04 -7.69 -13.48
CA ILE A 78 0.14 -8.01 -12.06
C ILE A 78 -1.23 -8.10 -11.42
N SER A 79 -1.50 -9.21 -10.74
CA SER A 79 -2.65 -9.36 -9.84
C SER A 79 -2.23 -9.13 -8.39
N LEU A 80 -2.93 -8.24 -7.69
CA LEU A 80 -2.81 -8.05 -6.23
C LEU A 80 -3.94 -8.82 -5.54
N ARG A 81 -3.58 -9.74 -4.65
CA ARG A 81 -4.52 -10.57 -3.91
C ARG A 81 -4.35 -10.40 -2.41
N ALA A 82 -5.47 -10.50 -1.69
CA ALA A 82 -5.47 -10.55 -0.23
C ALA A 82 -4.99 -11.94 0.25
N ASP A 83 -3.97 -11.96 1.10
CA ASP A 83 -3.56 -13.13 1.86
C ASP A 83 -4.39 -13.19 3.15
N THR A 84 -5.50 -13.93 3.10
CA THR A 84 -6.47 -14.03 4.20
C THR A 84 -5.95 -14.78 5.42
N ASP A 85 -4.87 -15.57 5.28
CA ASP A 85 -4.22 -16.24 6.42
C ASP A 85 -3.47 -15.26 7.32
N ARG A 86 -3.19 -14.06 6.79
CA ARG A 86 -2.56 -12.95 7.50
C ARG A 86 -3.55 -11.93 8.05
N LYS A 87 -4.84 -12.17 7.86
CA LYS A 87 -5.89 -11.33 8.44
C LYS A 87 -5.87 -11.40 9.98
N LEU A 88 -6.03 -10.26 10.62
CA LEU A 88 -6.27 -10.18 12.05
C LEU A 88 -7.71 -10.63 12.31
N ARG A 89 -7.86 -11.71 13.05
CA ARG A 89 -9.18 -12.34 13.23
C ARG A 89 -9.99 -11.75 14.38
N VAL A 90 -9.33 -11.07 15.29
CA VAL A 90 -9.93 -10.43 16.47
C VAL A 90 -10.09 -8.93 16.26
N SER A 91 -9.01 -8.23 15.92
CA SER A 91 -9.04 -6.78 15.77
C SER A 91 -9.56 -6.29 14.41
N ASP A 92 -9.48 -7.11 13.37
CA ASP A 92 -9.93 -6.78 12.00
C ASP A 92 -10.81 -7.89 11.41
N ALA A 93 -11.86 -8.28 12.14
CA ALA A 93 -12.74 -9.38 11.74
C ALA A 93 -13.43 -9.14 10.38
N ALA A 94 -13.75 -7.90 10.03
CA ALA A 94 -14.30 -7.50 8.73
C ALA A 94 -13.25 -7.51 7.61
N GLY A 95 -11.95 -7.36 7.94
CA GLY A 95 -10.85 -7.25 6.97
C GLY A 95 -10.68 -5.84 6.42
N ARG A 96 -11.19 -4.82 7.09
CA ARG A 96 -11.06 -3.41 6.69
C ARG A 96 -9.61 -2.97 6.66
N GLU A 97 -8.84 -3.23 7.71
CA GLU A 97 -7.44 -2.84 7.80
C GLU A 97 -6.54 -3.67 6.87
N LEU A 98 -6.93 -4.93 6.62
CA LEU A 98 -6.31 -5.75 5.58
C LEU A 98 -6.48 -5.11 4.20
N MET A 99 -7.71 -4.67 3.85
CA MET A 99 -8.00 -4.03 2.57
C MET A 99 -7.26 -2.68 2.44
N ILE A 100 -7.22 -1.86 3.50
CA ILE A 100 -6.44 -0.62 3.56
C ILE A 100 -4.94 -0.92 3.33
N SER A 101 -4.42 -1.98 3.95
CA SER A 101 -3.02 -2.40 3.73
C SER A 101 -2.74 -2.77 2.28
N CYS A 102 -3.65 -3.51 1.63
CA CYS A 102 -3.53 -3.87 0.21
C CYS A 102 -3.71 -2.64 -0.71
N GLY A 103 -4.59 -1.70 -0.36
CA GLY A 103 -4.71 -0.42 -1.06
C GLY A 103 -3.42 0.40 -1.03
N ALA A 104 -2.71 0.40 0.10
CA ALA A 104 -1.39 1.03 0.20
C ALA A 104 -0.35 0.33 -0.72
N ALA A 105 -0.40 -0.99 -0.85
CA ALA A 105 0.42 -1.72 -1.81
C ALA A 105 0.06 -1.36 -3.26
N LEU A 106 -1.23 -1.21 -3.58
CA LEU A 106 -1.70 -0.80 -4.91
C LEU A 106 -1.20 0.58 -5.29
N PHE A 107 -1.25 1.57 -4.39
CA PHE A 107 -0.68 2.90 -4.65
C PHE A 107 0.82 2.81 -4.92
N THR A 108 1.54 1.99 -4.16
CA THR A 108 2.97 1.77 -4.36
C THR A 108 3.25 1.16 -5.73
N MET A 109 2.44 0.18 -6.18
CA MET A 109 2.53 -0.39 -7.53
C MET A 109 2.34 0.68 -8.61
N ARG A 110 1.32 1.54 -8.48
CA ARG A 110 1.03 2.64 -9.42
C ARG A 110 2.22 3.60 -9.51
N THR A 111 2.73 4.05 -8.36
CA THR A 111 3.88 4.96 -8.29
C THR A 111 5.13 4.35 -8.94
N ALA A 112 5.39 3.07 -8.70
CA ALA A 112 6.52 2.37 -9.29
C ALA A 112 6.35 2.23 -10.81
N MET A 113 5.16 1.88 -11.31
CA MET A 113 4.88 1.73 -12.74
C MET A 113 5.13 3.03 -13.51
N TRP A 114 4.70 4.19 -12.97
CA TRP A 114 5.03 5.50 -13.54
C TRP A 114 6.54 5.70 -13.68
N CYS A 115 7.32 5.31 -12.66
CA CYS A 115 8.78 5.48 -12.68
C CYS A 115 9.49 4.47 -13.58
N GLU A 116 8.87 3.34 -13.89
CA GLU A 116 9.36 2.40 -14.90
C GLU A 116 9.01 2.82 -16.33
N GLY A 117 8.35 3.96 -16.51
CA GLY A 117 8.09 4.56 -17.82
C GLY A 117 6.75 4.19 -18.44
N PHE A 118 5.78 3.72 -17.64
CA PHE A 118 4.46 3.34 -18.13
C PHE A 118 3.34 3.95 -17.29
N GLU A 119 2.26 4.36 -17.95
CA GLU A 119 1.03 4.74 -17.26
C GLU A 119 0.39 3.49 -16.62
N PRO A 120 0.06 3.50 -15.30
CA PRO A 120 -0.59 2.36 -14.65
C PRO A 120 -2.06 2.24 -15.03
N VAL A 121 -2.44 1.15 -15.69
CA VAL A 121 -3.84 0.80 -15.97
C VAL A 121 -4.32 -0.16 -14.88
N VAL A 122 -5.19 0.34 -14.00
CA VAL A 122 -5.68 -0.40 -12.83
C VAL A 122 -7.15 -0.76 -12.97
N ARG A 123 -7.50 -1.96 -12.50
CA ARG A 123 -8.88 -2.37 -12.23
C ARG A 123 -8.97 -2.86 -10.79
N THR A 124 -9.79 -2.22 -9.98
CA THR A 124 -10.08 -2.64 -8.60
C THR A 124 -11.26 -3.61 -8.57
N LEU A 125 -11.20 -4.61 -7.69
CA LEU A 125 -12.24 -5.63 -7.49
C LEU A 125 -12.76 -6.21 -8.82
N PRO A 126 -11.87 -6.67 -9.72
CA PRO A 126 -12.24 -6.96 -11.11
C PRO A 126 -13.17 -8.15 -11.28
N ASP A 127 -13.31 -9.00 -10.26
CA ASP A 127 -14.09 -10.23 -10.34
C ASP A 127 -14.83 -10.49 -9.00
N PRO A 128 -16.16 -10.40 -8.97
CA PRO A 128 -16.94 -10.62 -7.76
C PRO A 128 -16.88 -12.07 -7.26
N ASP A 129 -16.61 -13.04 -8.14
CA ASP A 129 -16.50 -14.47 -7.79
C ASP A 129 -15.15 -14.82 -7.18
N ARG A 130 -14.17 -13.93 -7.29
CA ARG A 130 -12.83 -14.05 -6.70
C ARG A 130 -12.55 -12.92 -5.69
N PRO A 131 -13.21 -12.92 -4.53
CA PRO A 131 -13.14 -11.80 -3.57
C PRO A 131 -11.73 -11.53 -3.01
N ALA A 132 -10.81 -12.48 -3.11
CA ALA A 132 -9.42 -12.27 -2.73
C ALA A 132 -8.62 -11.48 -3.79
N LEU A 133 -9.07 -11.43 -5.06
CA LEU A 133 -8.44 -10.60 -6.11
C LEU A 133 -8.89 -9.15 -5.93
N LEU A 134 -7.98 -8.33 -5.44
CA LEU A 134 -8.29 -6.93 -5.08
C LEU A 134 -8.05 -5.95 -6.19
N ALA A 135 -7.02 -6.17 -6.99
CA ALA A 135 -6.74 -5.34 -8.15
C ALA A 135 -5.92 -6.07 -9.20
N THR A 136 -6.03 -5.62 -10.44
CA THR A 136 -5.06 -5.92 -11.50
C THR A 136 -4.43 -4.63 -12.00
N LEU A 137 -3.15 -4.70 -12.36
CA LEU A 137 -2.38 -3.59 -12.89
C LEU A 137 -1.61 -4.03 -14.13
N ARG A 138 -1.70 -3.24 -15.19
CA ARG A 138 -0.97 -3.44 -16.46
C ARG A 138 -0.20 -2.17 -16.84
N PRO A 139 0.92 -2.28 -17.54
CA PRO A 139 1.52 -1.14 -18.22
C PRO A 139 0.55 -0.61 -19.30
N GLY A 140 0.29 0.68 -19.27
CA GLY A 140 -0.41 1.42 -20.32
C GLY A 140 0.58 2.06 -21.28
N PRO A 141 0.25 3.20 -21.89
CA PRO A 141 1.15 3.94 -22.77
C PRO A 141 2.48 4.27 -22.09
N GLU A 142 3.55 4.26 -22.87
CA GLU A 142 4.85 4.77 -22.41
C GLU A 142 4.74 6.25 -22.04
N THR A 143 5.34 6.61 -20.92
CA THR A 143 5.31 7.98 -20.38
C THR A 143 6.54 8.25 -19.54
N GLN A 144 6.72 9.52 -19.14
CA GLN A 144 7.77 9.89 -18.19
C GLN A 144 7.12 10.33 -16.87
N ALA A 145 7.58 9.75 -15.77
CA ALA A 145 7.18 10.22 -14.45
C ALA A 145 7.58 11.70 -14.27
N ASP A 146 6.68 12.49 -13.74
CA ASP A 146 6.99 13.86 -13.31
C ASP A 146 7.82 13.87 -12.01
N GLU A 147 8.30 15.05 -11.62
CA GLU A 147 9.12 15.19 -10.40
C GLU A 147 8.38 14.78 -9.12
N PRO A 148 7.10 15.15 -8.90
CA PRO A 148 6.33 14.69 -7.74
C PRO A 148 6.28 13.15 -7.64
N ILE A 149 6.04 12.44 -8.72
CA ILE A 149 6.01 10.97 -8.71
C ILE A 149 7.37 10.37 -8.38
N ARG A 150 8.47 10.94 -8.94
CA ARG A 150 9.85 10.51 -8.61
C ARG A 150 10.19 10.76 -7.15
N GLU A 151 9.77 11.90 -6.59
CA GLU A 151 9.92 12.21 -5.17
C GLU A 151 9.24 11.13 -4.29
N LEU A 152 7.97 10.78 -4.59
CA LEU A 152 7.25 9.73 -3.89
C LEU A 152 7.95 8.36 -4.02
N ARG A 153 8.41 8.00 -5.23
CA ARG A 153 9.14 6.75 -5.47
C ARG A 153 10.36 6.61 -4.57
N GLY A 154 11.12 7.71 -4.40
CA GLY A 154 12.29 7.78 -3.54
C GLY A 154 12.00 7.53 -2.05
N GLN A 155 10.73 7.66 -1.63
CA GLN A 155 10.32 7.46 -0.24
C GLN A 155 9.80 6.05 0.06
N ILE A 156 9.51 5.23 -0.94
CA ILE A 156 8.89 3.92 -0.74
C ILE A 156 9.69 3.07 0.25
N GLU A 157 10.99 2.99 0.10
CA GLU A 157 11.87 2.20 0.96
C GLU A 157 12.33 2.94 2.22
N ARG A 158 12.19 4.27 2.26
CA ARG A 158 12.61 5.12 3.38
C ARG A 158 11.51 5.31 4.42
N ARG A 159 10.27 5.42 3.99
CA ARG A 159 9.11 5.65 4.86
C ARG A 159 9.01 4.59 5.96
N ARG A 160 8.86 5.05 7.20
CA ARG A 160 8.68 4.20 8.39
C ARG A 160 7.42 4.59 9.15
N THR A 161 6.88 3.66 9.93
CA THR A 161 5.83 3.93 10.91
C THR A 161 6.46 4.27 12.24
N HIS A 162 6.18 5.47 12.75
CA HIS A 162 6.64 5.91 14.04
C HIS A 162 5.76 5.34 15.16
N ARG A 163 6.36 5.03 16.34
CA ARG A 163 5.63 4.44 17.48
C ARG A 163 6.07 5.07 18.81
N ALA A 164 6.40 6.35 18.80
CA ALA A 164 6.78 7.10 19.99
C ALA A 164 6.16 8.50 19.97
N GLY A 165 6.62 9.41 20.82
CA GLY A 165 6.34 10.84 20.71
C GLY A 165 7.15 11.47 19.55
N PHE A 166 6.81 12.69 19.20
CA PHE A 166 7.51 13.47 18.18
C PHE A 166 8.40 14.53 18.81
N ALA A 167 9.33 15.08 18.02
CA ALA A 167 10.05 16.30 18.37
C ALA A 167 9.06 17.46 18.55
N ASP A 168 9.45 18.43 19.37
CA ASP A 168 8.69 19.67 19.53
C ASP A 168 9.00 20.64 18.37
N GLU A 169 8.72 20.15 17.16
CA GLU A 169 8.87 20.88 15.91
C GLU A 169 7.53 20.91 15.19
N PRO A 170 7.04 22.08 14.77
CA PRO A 170 5.74 22.19 14.11
C PRO A 170 5.78 21.59 12.70
N VAL A 171 4.73 20.84 12.34
CA VAL A 171 4.50 20.45 10.95
C VAL A 171 3.96 21.67 10.18
N PRO A 172 4.61 22.12 9.11
CA PRO A 172 4.19 23.31 8.39
C PRO A 172 2.79 23.20 7.78
N ASP A 173 1.96 24.24 7.88
CA ASP A 173 0.61 24.23 7.31
C ASP A 173 0.58 23.94 5.80
N ARG A 174 1.54 24.45 5.04
CA ARG A 174 1.70 24.14 3.61
C ARG A 174 1.86 22.63 3.35
N LEU A 175 2.56 21.93 4.24
CA LEU A 175 2.68 20.49 4.12
C LEU A 175 1.35 19.81 4.44
N LEU A 176 0.66 20.23 5.50
CA LEU A 176 -0.68 19.69 5.83
C LEU A 176 -1.67 19.85 4.66
N GLU A 177 -1.65 21.00 3.98
CA GLU A 177 -2.46 21.22 2.77
C GLU A 177 -2.08 20.27 1.63
N ARG A 178 -0.78 19.96 1.45
CA ARG A 178 -0.32 18.95 0.48
C ARG A 178 -0.83 17.57 0.84
N LEU A 179 -0.75 17.18 2.12
CA LEU A 179 -1.26 15.89 2.60
C LEU A 179 -2.78 15.77 2.38
N VAL A 180 -3.54 16.84 2.62
CA VAL A 180 -4.98 16.88 2.34
C VAL A 180 -5.25 16.65 0.85
N ARG A 181 -4.53 17.37 -0.04
CA ARG A 181 -4.68 17.17 -1.49
C ARG A 181 -4.28 15.76 -1.94
N ALA A 182 -3.24 15.18 -1.33
CA ALA A 182 -2.82 13.81 -1.62
C ALA A 182 -3.93 12.79 -1.28
N ALA A 183 -4.61 12.95 -0.14
CA ALA A 183 -5.75 12.11 0.21
C ALA A 183 -6.92 12.28 -0.76
N MET A 184 -7.27 13.53 -1.08
CA MET A 184 -8.37 13.85 -2.01
C MET A 184 -8.15 13.27 -3.41
N ALA A 185 -6.91 13.24 -3.89
CA ALA A 185 -6.56 12.66 -5.18
C ALA A 185 -6.88 11.15 -5.28
N GLU A 186 -6.97 10.47 -4.14
CA GLU A 186 -7.30 9.04 -4.04
C GLU A 186 -8.71 8.78 -3.51
N GLY A 187 -9.59 9.79 -3.51
CA GLY A 187 -11.01 9.63 -3.13
C GLY A 187 -11.29 9.58 -1.62
N ALA A 188 -10.35 10.02 -0.79
CA ALA A 188 -10.50 10.09 0.66
C ALA A 188 -10.29 11.52 1.19
N THR A 189 -10.78 11.79 2.39
CA THR A 189 -10.62 13.09 3.06
C THR A 189 -9.62 12.95 4.22
N LEU A 190 -8.57 13.78 4.24
CA LEU A 190 -7.70 13.91 5.40
C LEU A 190 -8.05 15.20 6.14
N THR A 191 -8.47 15.07 7.40
CA THR A 191 -8.84 16.22 8.24
C THR A 191 -7.87 16.39 9.39
N PRO A 192 -6.93 17.36 9.34
CA PRO A 192 -6.14 17.76 10.50
C PRO A 192 -7.05 18.30 11.60
N VAL A 193 -6.96 17.73 12.80
CA VAL A 193 -7.78 18.10 13.97
C VAL A 193 -7.18 19.33 14.64
N ARG A 194 -7.84 20.49 14.52
CA ARG A 194 -7.34 21.78 15.03
C ARG A 194 -7.78 22.08 16.45
N SER A 195 -8.98 21.55 16.88
CA SER A 195 -9.49 21.80 18.22
C SER A 195 -8.73 20.96 19.27
N PRO A 196 -8.14 21.58 20.29
CA PRO A 196 -7.50 20.87 21.40
C PRO A 196 -8.48 19.94 22.14
N GLU A 197 -9.76 20.30 22.18
CA GLU A 197 -10.82 19.49 22.79
C GLU A 197 -11.03 18.20 21.99
N ALA A 198 -11.15 18.31 20.65
CA ALA A 198 -11.30 17.14 19.79
C ALA A 198 -10.07 16.23 19.85
N VAL A 199 -8.86 16.79 19.92
CA VAL A 199 -7.62 16.03 20.11
C VAL A 199 -7.65 15.25 21.42
N ARG A 200 -8.08 15.88 22.54
CA ARG A 200 -8.24 15.21 23.85
C ARG A 200 -9.30 14.10 23.80
N VAL A 201 -10.42 14.33 23.10
CA VAL A 201 -11.46 13.30 22.93
C VAL A 201 -10.91 12.09 22.17
N ILE A 202 -10.20 12.30 21.06
CA ILE A 202 -9.60 11.21 20.26
C ILE A 202 -8.57 10.44 21.11
N ALA A 203 -7.74 11.14 21.87
CA ALA A 203 -6.77 10.51 22.78
C ALA A 203 -7.47 9.65 23.85
N ALA A 204 -8.52 10.18 24.49
CA ALA A 204 -9.29 9.47 25.50
C ALA A 204 -10.00 8.22 24.93
N LEU A 205 -10.60 8.31 23.73
CA LEU A 205 -11.20 7.17 23.04
C LEU A 205 -10.16 6.10 22.70
N THR A 206 -8.99 6.51 22.24
CA THR A 206 -7.87 5.61 21.94
C THR A 206 -7.40 4.89 23.21
N GLN A 207 -7.30 5.62 24.32
CA GLN A 207 -6.92 5.06 25.64
C GLN A 207 -7.98 4.10 26.16
N ALA A 208 -9.26 4.45 26.08
CA ALA A 208 -10.37 3.59 26.49
C ALA A 208 -10.38 2.29 25.68
N ALA A 209 -10.25 2.38 24.35
CA ALA A 209 -10.16 1.23 23.46
C ALA A 209 -8.97 0.32 23.83
N GLN A 210 -7.79 0.90 24.03
CA GLN A 210 -6.59 0.16 24.44
C GLN A 210 -6.82 -0.56 25.77
N GLY A 211 -7.49 0.09 26.75
CA GLY A 211 -7.81 -0.50 28.05
C GLY A 211 -8.76 -1.70 27.96
N VAL A 212 -9.79 -1.61 27.11
CA VAL A 212 -10.73 -2.72 26.85
C VAL A 212 -10.04 -3.86 26.11
N GLN A 213 -9.29 -3.55 25.07
CA GLN A 213 -8.56 -4.55 24.26
C GLN A 213 -7.51 -5.30 25.08
N ALA A 214 -6.84 -4.62 26.02
CA ALA A 214 -5.85 -5.25 26.91
C ALA A 214 -6.46 -6.29 27.89
N GLN A 215 -7.77 -6.23 28.14
CA GLN A 215 -8.49 -7.21 28.97
C GLN A 215 -8.93 -8.44 28.16
N ASP A 216 -8.97 -8.33 26.82
CA ASP A 216 -9.27 -9.48 25.96
C ASP A 216 -7.99 -10.28 25.69
N ARG A 217 -7.94 -11.49 26.26
CA ARG A 217 -6.83 -12.42 26.05
C ARG A 217 -6.64 -12.78 24.58
N ARG A 218 -7.72 -12.90 23.81
CA ARG A 218 -7.65 -13.28 22.38
C ARG A 218 -6.99 -12.16 21.58
N PHE A 219 -7.36 -10.91 21.87
CA PHE A 219 -6.74 -9.73 21.29
C PHE A 219 -5.24 -9.66 21.64
N SER A 220 -4.89 -9.82 22.92
CA SER A 220 -3.49 -9.78 23.37
C SER A 220 -2.63 -10.85 22.70
N LEU A 221 -3.16 -12.08 22.53
CA LEU A 221 -2.48 -13.16 21.82
C LEU A 221 -2.32 -12.87 20.32
N GLU A 222 -3.28 -12.19 19.70
CA GLU A 222 -3.17 -11.76 18.30
C GLU A 222 -2.07 -10.71 18.14
N VAL A 223 -2.02 -9.70 19.01
CA VAL A 223 -1.00 -8.64 18.96
C VAL A 223 0.40 -9.25 19.14
N ILE A 224 0.59 -10.14 20.15
CA ILE A 224 1.91 -10.74 20.41
C ILE A 224 2.36 -11.68 19.28
N ARG A 225 1.42 -12.34 18.59
CA ARG A 225 1.74 -13.14 17.39
C ARG A 225 2.45 -12.29 16.31
N TRP A 226 2.09 -11.02 16.21
CA TRP A 226 2.67 -10.08 15.27
C TRP A 226 3.78 -9.22 15.87
N ALA A 227 4.08 -9.37 17.15
CA ALA A 227 5.30 -8.84 17.75
C ALA A 227 6.49 -9.74 17.41
N ARG A 228 7.65 -9.13 17.24
CA ARG A 228 8.90 -9.86 17.00
C ARG A 228 9.81 -9.68 18.20
N PRO A 229 10.23 -10.79 18.86
CA PRO A 229 11.23 -10.70 19.91
C PRO A 229 12.56 -10.15 19.38
N PRO A 230 13.40 -9.60 20.24
CA PRO A 230 14.75 -9.19 19.87
C PRO A 230 15.51 -10.35 19.19
N GLY A 231 16.25 -10.05 18.12
CA GLY A 231 17.02 -11.04 17.36
C GLY A 231 16.20 -11.98 16.47
N SER A 232 14.90 -11.76 16.31
CA SER A 232 14.05 -12.60 15.43
C SER A 232 14.47 -12.52 13.97
N SER A 233 14.58 -13.66 13.30
CA SER A 233 14.85 -13.76 11.85
C SER A 233 13.62 -13.48 10.97
N ARG A 234 12.42 -13.44 11.55
CA ARG A 234 11.16 -13.16 10.81
C ARG A 234 11.24 -11.84 10.07
N LYS A 235 10.65 -11.78 8.88
CA LYS A 235 10.61 -10.60 8.01
C LYS A 235 9.22 -9.94 7.94
N ASP A 236 8.33 -10.33 8.87
CA ASP A 236 7.00 -9.76 9.10
C ASP A 236 6.82 -9.40 10.57
N GLY A 237 5.71 -8.76 10.92
CA GLY A 237 5.44 -8.32 12.28
C GLY A 237 6.25 -7.08 12.69
N VAL A 238 5.98 -6.59 13.90
CA VAL A 238 6.61 -5.37 14.45
C VAL A 238 7.87 -5.76 15.23
N PRO A 239 9.05 -5.31 14.78
CA PRO A 239 10.31 -5.63 15.46
C PRO A 239 10.39 -4.93 16.83
N ALA A 240 11.09 -5.55 17.78
CA ALA A 240 11.29 -4.98 19.10
C ALA A 240 11.96 -3.59 19.04
N GLU A 241 12.84 -3.40 18.09
CA GLU A 241 13.53 -2.12 17.84
C GLU A 241 12.57 -1.05 17.27
N GLY A 242 11.38 -1.44 16.80
CA GLY A 242 10.39 -0.57 16.17
C GLY A 242 9.47 0.18 17.11
N TYR A 243 9.58 -0.03 18.43
CA TYR A 243 8.79 0.67 19.45
C TYR A 243 9.64 0.88 20.71
N PRO A 244 9.34 1.90 21.53
CA PRO A 244 10.07 2.12 22.79
C PRO A 244 9.70 1.06 23.85
N SER A 245 10.67 0.64 24.68
CA SER A 245 10.44 -0.28 25.80
C SER A 245 9.55 0.32 26.89
N ARG A 246 9.50 1.64 26.98
CA ARG A 246 8.57 2.41 27.82
C ARG A 246 7.82 3.38 26.95
N ALA A 247 6.50 3.37 27.05
CA ALA A 247 5.64 4.28 26.32
C ALA A 247 6.05 5.75 26.59
N ALA A 248 6.27 6.53 25.55
CA ALA A 248 6.45 7.96 25.69
C ALA A 248 5.14 8.59 26.18
N HIS A 249 5.23 9.47 27.17
CA HIS A 249 4.10 10.24 27.65
C HIS A 249 3.98 11.49 26.80
N THR A 250 2.90 11.58 26.01
CA THR A 250 2.54 12.79 25.25
C THR A 250 1.39 13.50 25.96
N ASP A 251 1.22 14.80 25.72
CA ASP A 251 0.08 15.56 26.23
C ASP A 251 -0.71 16.17 25.03
N PRO A 252 -1.96 15.71 24.79
CA PRO A 252 -2.63 14.59 25.43
C PRO A 252 -1.96 13.25 25.14
N HIS A 253 -2.17 12.29 26.04
CA HIS A 253 -1.54 10.97 25.94
C HIS A 253 -2.22 10.10 24.88
N PHE A 254 -1.44 9.68 23.88
CA PHE A 254 -1.86 8.68 22.89
C PHE A 254 -1.19 7.34 23.21
N PRO A 255 -1.94 6.34 23.71
CA PRO A 255 -1.36 5.06 24.09
C PRO A 255 -0.88 4.30 22.86
N GLN A 256 0.23 3.64 23.00
CA GLN A 256 0.79 2.73 22.02
C GLN A 256 0.27 1.31 22.26
N ARG A 257 0.22 0.50 21.21
CA ARG A 257 -0.05 -0.93 21.39
C ARG A 257 1.07 -1.60 22.15
N ASP A 258 0.70 -2.46 23.10
CA ASP A 258 1.64 -3.23 23.88
C ASP A 258 2.07 -4.48 23.11
N TYR A 259 3.09 -4.31 22.27
CA TYR A 259 3.73 -5.43 21.56
C TYR A 259 4.65 -6.26 22.48
N ALA A 260 5.03 -5.73 23.61
CA ALA A 260 5.89 -6.42 24.57
C ALA A 260 5.12 -7.40 25.46
N TRP A 261 3.87 -7.11 25.78
CA TRP A 261 2.97 -7.90 26.61
C TRP A 261 3.67 -8.66 27.75
N ARG A 262 4.16 -7.89 28.74
CA ARG A 262 4.90 -8.40 29.91
C ARG A 262 6.34 -8.90 29.63
N HIS A 263 6.84 -8.75 28.39
CA HIS A 263 8.25 -8.97 28.10
C HIS A 263 9.00 -7.64 28.19
N ASP A 264 10.30 -7.70 28.48
CA ASP A 264 11.18 -6.53 28.45
C ASP A 264 11.72 -6.30 27.02
N TRP A 265 10.77 -6.13 26.07
CA TRP A 265 11.07 -5.85 24.67
C TRP A 265 10.91 -4.37 24.38
N GLY A 266 11.51 -3.93 23.31
CA GLY A 266 11.48 -2.55 22.86
C GLY A 266 12.87 -1.92 22.86
N SER A 267 13.03 -0.85 22.10
CA SER A 267 14.25 -0.05 22.13
C SER A 267 14.31 0.77 23.43
N PRO A 268 15.50 0.99 24.02
CA PRO A 268 15.66 1.96 25.09
C PRO A 268 15.02 3.29 24.69
N ALA A 269 14.27 3.91 25.59
CA ALA A 269 13.73 5.23 25.36
C ALA A 269 14.93 6.19 25.15
N ASP A 270 14.99 6.86 23.99
CA ASP A 270 15.94 7.95 23.82
C ASP A 270 15.57 9.03 24.86
N GLN A 271 16.52 9.39 25.69
CA GLN A 271 16.34 10.41 26.73
C GLN A 271 16.15 11.82 26.14
N ARG A 272 16.34 12.01 24.85
CA ARG A 272 15.92 13.21 24.12
C ARG A 272 14.41 13.11 23.88
N ALA A 273 13.69 13.36 24.98
CA ALA A 273 12.27 13.10 25.08
C ALA A 273 11.47 13.72 23.92
N ALA A 274 11.21 12.92 22.89
CA ALA A 274 10.20 13.21 21.90
C ALA A 274 8.83 13.03 22.60
N THR A 275 8.31 14.11 23.20
CA THR A 275 7.07 14.12 24.01
C THR A 275 5.92 14.83 23.31
N ALA A 276 6.17 15.47 22.16
CA ALA A 276 5.12 16.16 21.44
C ALA A 276 4.11 15.17 20.85
N THR A 277 2.85 15.53 20.92
CA THR A 277 1.75 14.77 20.31
C THR A 277 1.83 14.82 18.77
N GLY A 278 2.33 15.91 18.22
CA GLY A 278 2.28 16.18 16.79
C GLY A 278 0.87 16.56 16.32
N VAL A 279 0.65 16.60 15.02
CA VAL A 279 -0.64 16.93 14.41
C VAL A 279 -1.50 15.68 14.31
N VAL A 280 -2.65 15.67 15.01
CA VAL A 280 -3.65 14.60 14.88
C VAL A 280 -4.46 14.81 13.61
N ALA A 281 -4.69 13.76 12.85
CA ALA A 281 -5.53 13.79 11.65
C ALA A 281 -6.39 12.53 11.53
N LEU A 282 -7.57 12.71 10.94
CA LEU A 282 -8.51 11.65 10.60
C LEU A 282 -8.51 11.45 9.09
N LEU A 283 -8.37 10.21 8.63
CA LEU A 283 -8.58 9.84 7.24
C LEU A 283 -9.96 9.19 7.14
N THR A 284 -10.82 9.74 6.28
CA THR A 284 -12.20 9.31 6.13
C THR A 284 -12.54 9.04 4.67
N THR A 285 -13.62 8.29 4.45
CA THR A 285 -14.21 8.02 3.13
C THR A 285 -15.71 8.27 3.16
N PRO A 286 -16.34 8.60 2.01
CA PRO A 286 -17.79 8.83 1.94
C PRO A 286 -18.62 7.60 2.28
N GLY A 287 -18.13 6.40 1.95
CA GLY A 287 -18.74 5.11 2.22
C GLY A 287 -17.83 4.18 3.01
N ASP A 288 -18.32 2.95 3.27
CA ASP A 288 -17.62 1.92 4.05
C ASP A 288 -17.63 0.56 3.34
N SER A 289 -17.52 0.57 2.02
CA SER A 289 -17.42 -0.64 1.21
C SER A 289 -15.97 -1.07 1.01
N ARG A 290 -15.79 -2.23 0.42
CA ARG A 290 -14.47 -2.76 0.08
C ARG A 290 -13.69 -1.84 -0.87
N GLN A 291 -14.40 -1.13 -1.77
CA GLN A 291 -13.78 -0.16 -2.67
C GLN A 291 -13.22 1.01 -1.87
N GLU A 292 -14.02 1.60 -0.98
CA GLU A 292 -13.56 2.73 -0.15
C GLU A 292 -12.41 2.33 0.79
N TRP A 293 -12.36 1.07 1.25
CA TRP A 293 -11.21 0.59 2.03
C TRP A 293 -9.93 0.51 1.21
N ILE A 294 -10.02 0.10 -0.08
CA ILE A 294 -8.87 0.14 -1.00
C ILE A 294 -8.45 1.58 -1.27
N ASP A 295 -9.41 2.48 -1.52
CA ASP A 295 -9.14 3.89 -1.80
C ASP A 295 -8.53 4.58 -0.57
N ALA A 296 -9.05 4.31 0.63
CA ALA A 296 -8.42 4.76 1.88
C ALA A 296 -6.97 4.28 2.03
N GLY A 297 -6.67 3.05 1.59
CA GLY A 297 -5.32 2.50 1.57
C GLY A 297 -4.40 3.23 0.58
N GLN A 298 -4.90 3.53 -0.61
CA GLN A 298 -4.18 4.32 -1.61
C GLN A 298 -3.92 5.73 -1.08
N ALA A 299 -4.94 6.39 -0.54
CA ALA A 299 -4.83 7.70 0.08
C ALA A 299 -3.83 7.73 1.24
N LEU A 300 -3.91 6.73 2.13
CA LEU A 300 -2.97 6.56 3.23
C LEU A 300 -1.53 6.54 2.71
N GLN A 301 -1.22 5.71 1.73
CA GLN A 301 0.14 5.58 1.22
C GLN A 301 0.62 6.86 0.52
N HIS A 302 -0.23 7.52 -0.27
CA HIS A 302 0.09 8.79 -0.90
C HIS A 302 0.46 9.84 0.16
N VAL A 303 -0.37 10.00 1.18
CA VAL A 303 -0.12 10.90 2.32
C VAL A 303 1.19 10.57 3.02
N LEU A 304 1.46 9.29 3.30
CA LEU A 304 2.65 8.85 4.00
C LEU A 304 3.94 9.09 3.22
N LEU A 305 3.93 8.84 1.90
CA LEU A 305 5.09 9.11 1.05
C LEU A 305 5.34 10.62 0.92
N CYS A 306 4.27 11.40 0.77
CA CYS A 306 4.36 12.87 0.73
C CYS A 306 4.91 13.42 2.06
N ALA A 307 4.45 12.95 3.22
CA ALA A 307 4.98 13.35 4.51
C ALA A 307 6.46 12.98 4.66
N SER A 308 6.82 11.75 4.29
CA SER A 308 8.21 11.24 4.33
C SER A 308 9.17 12.06 3.48
N ALA A 309 8.74 12.52 2.29
CA ALA A 309 9.53 13.39 1.42
C ALA A 309 9.89 14.73 2.07
N HIS A 310 9.12 15.13 3.08
CA HIS A 310 9.32 16.38 3.82
C HIS A 310 9.86 16.14 5.25
N GLY A 311 10.43 14.96 5.55
CA GLY A 311 10.99 14.65 6.87
C GLY A 311 9.97 14.47 7.98
N VAL A 312 8.69 14.27 7.63
CA VAL A 312 7.60 14.07 8.60
C VAL A 312 7.20 12.60 8.62
N SER A 313 7.16 12.03 9.83
CA SER A 313 6.74 10.66 10.09
C SER A 313 5.30 10.60 10.59
N ALA A 314 4.67 9.42 10.48
CA ALA A 314 3.33 9.18 10.98
C ALA A 314 3.29 8.05 12.02
N ALA A 315 2.43 8.23 13.04
CA ALA A 315 2.05 7.23 14.02
C ALA A 315 0.55 6.92 13.89
N PHE A 316 0.15 5.66 14.09
CA PHE A 316 -1.22 5.20 13.96
C PHE A 316 -1.86 4.88 15.30
N HIS A 317 -3.13 5.25 15.46
CA HIS A 317 -3.92 5.08 16.70
C HIS A 317 -5.32 4.56 16.37
N THR A 318 -5.39 3.40 15.67
CA THR A 318 -6.64 2.84 15.14
C THR A 318 -7.47 2.07 16.19
N GLN A 319 -7.02 1.95 17.42
CA GLN A 319 -7.67 1.15 18.48
C GLN A 319 -9.16 1.45 18.63
N ALA A 320 -9.54 2.74 18.61
CA ALA A 320 -10.94 3.14 18.71
C ALA A 320 -11.76 2.73 17.46
N LEU A 321 -11.12 2.64 16.28
CA LEU A 321 -11.78 2.27 15.03
C LEU A 321 -11.98 0.75 14.87
N GLU A 322 -11.34 -0.06 15.69
CA GLU A 322 -11.49 -1.52 15.76
C GLU A 322 -12.67 -1.94 16.68
N MET A 323 -13.32 -0.96 17.32
CA MET A 323 -14.49 -1.15 18.17
C MET A 323 -15.69 -0.44 17.53
N ASP A 324 -16.68 -1.18 17.07
CA ASP A 324 -17.80 -0.66 16.27
C ASP A 324 -18.50 0.54 16.93
N LEU A 325 -18.75 0.48 18.24
CA LEU A 325 -19.42 1.57 18.97
C LEU A 325 -18.57 2.84 19.00
N LEU A 326 -17.26 2.71 19.22
CA LEU A 326 -16.36 3.87 19.24
C LEU A 326 -16.13 4.42 17.85
N ARG A 327 -16.02 3.54 16.85
CA ARG A 327 -15.90 3.94 15.45
C ARG A 327 -17.13 4.72 14.98
N GLU A 328 -18.33 4.28 15.37
CA GLU A 328 -19.59 4.98 15.05
C GLU A 328 -19.67 6.33 15.78
N PHE A 329 -19.21 6.42 17.02
CA PHE A 329 -19.11 7.69 17.73
C PHE A 329 -18.17 8.66 16.99
N VAL A 330 -16.96 8.22 16.62
CA VAL A 330 -16.00 9.03 15.84
C VAL A 330 -16.62 9.47 14.52
N ARG A 331 -17.34 8.60 13.83
CA ARG A 331 -18.02 8.90 12.58
C ARG A 331 -19.00 10.07 12.71
N ARG A 332 -19.85 10.02 13.74
CA ARG A 332 -20.91 11.02 13.93
C ARG A 332 -20.39 12.33 14.47
N GLU A 333 -19.56 12.26 15.49
CA GLU A 333 -19.20 13.43 16.29
C GLU A 333 -17.94 14.16 15.77
N LEU A 334 -17.05 13.44 15.05
CA LEU A 334 -15.77 13.99 14.64
C LEU A 334 -15.52 13.99 13.11
N CYS A 335 -16.31 13.21 12.35
CA CYS A 335 -16.11 13.05 10.91
C CYS A 335 -17.30 13.56 10.07
N SER A 336 -18.23 14.33 10.63
CA SER A 336 -19.41 14.85 9.93
C SER A 336 -20.21 13.78 9.16
N GLY A 337 -20.21 12.55 9.66
CA GLY A 337 -20.90 11.41 9.07
C GLY A 337 -20.08 10.59 8.05
N GLU A 338 -18.92 11.05 7.61
CA GLU A 338 -17.98 10.23 6.82
C GLU A 338 -17.42 9.09 7.66
N TYR A 339 -17.01 8.01 7.00
CA TYR A 339 -16.53 6.81 7.67
C TYR A 339 -15.06 6.93 8.02
N PRO A 340 -14.68 6.92 9.32
CA PRO A 340 -13.29 7.00 9.72
C PRO A 340 -12.55 5.70 9.39
N GLN A 341 -11.47 5.83 8.64
CA GLN A 341 -10.62 4.73 8.21
C GLN A 341 -9.31 4.67 9.00
N MET A 342 -8.69 5.83 9.31
CA MET A 342 -7.46 5.89 10.11
C MET A 342 -7.49 7.08 11.08
N ILE A 343 -6.89 6.89 12.26
CA ILE A 343 -6.48 7.95 13.16
C ILE A 343 -4.95 8.00 13.14
N MET A 344 -4.39 9.15 12.81
CA MET A 344 -2.95 9.34 12.63
C MET A 344 -2.45 10.54 13.41
N ARG A 345 -1.16 10.52 13.74
CA ARG A 345 -0.43 11.70 14.21
C ARG A 345 0.77 11.91 13.31
N PHE A 346 1.06 13.14 12.96
CA PHE A 346 2.21 13.53 12.15
C PHE A 346 3.17 14.40 12.94
N GLY A 347 4.46 14.20 12.77
CA GLY A 347 5.50 15.01 13.41
C GLY A 347 6.91 14.67 12.94
N VAL A 348 7.85 15.48 13.34
CA VAL A 348 9.29 15.27 13.07
C VAL A 348 9.83 14.22 14.03
N THR A 349 10.72 13.35 13.55
CA THR A 349 11.37 12.31 14.35
C THR A 349 12.87 12.37 14.20
N PHE A 350 13.59 11.94 15.24
CA PHE A 350 15.05 11.90 15.24
C PHE A 350 15.62 10.53 14.85
N ASP A 351 14.74 9.53 14.69
CA ASP A 351 15.11 8.12 14.51
C ASP A 351 14.85 7.64 13.08
N ASP A 352 15.86 7.08 12.43
CA ASP A 352 15.74 6.26 11.22
C ASP A 352 15.73 4.76 11.61
N LYS A 353 14.58 4.26 12.05
CA LYS A 353 14.43 2.83 12.39
C LYS A 353 14.27 1.99 11.13
N GLU A 354 14.99 0.89 11.04
CA GLU A 354 14.83 -0.04 9.94
C GLU A 354 13.48 -0.76 9.98
N SER A 355 12.94 -1.05 8.83
CA SER A 355 11.73 -1.87 8.66
C SER A 355 12.09 -3.11 7.86
N VAL A 356 11.50 -4.23 8.26
CA VAL A 356 11.68 -5.49 7.54
C VAL A 356 10.51 -5.76 6.60
N ARG A 357 10.79 -6.48 5.54
CA ARG A 357 9.78 -6.96 4.59
C ARG A 357 10.04 -8.40 4.20
N ARG A 358 8.97 -9.14 3.94
CA ARG A 358 9.04 -10.50 3.38
C ARG A 358 9.84 -10.47 2.08
N PRO A 359 10.67 -11.48 1.81
CA PRO A 359 11.34 -11.60 0.51
C PRO A 359 10.32 -11.77 -0.62
N LEU A 360 10.73 -11.48 -1.86
CA LEU A 360 9.84 -11.65 -3.02
C LEU A 360 9.30 -13.07 -3.15
N SER A 361 10.11 -14.07 -2.89
CA SER A 361 9.70 -15.48 -2.92
C SER A 361 8.52 -15.83 -2.03
N ASP A 362 8.25 -15.02 -1.00
CA ASP A 362 7.16 -15.27 -0.05
C ASP A 362 5.88 -14.50 -0.40
N VAL A 363 5.96 -13.55 -1.34
CA VAL A 363 4.84 -12.68 -1.73
C VAL A 363 4.44 -12.82 -3.20
N VAL A 364 5.21 -13.56 -4.00
CA VAL A 364 4.91 -13.87 -5.41
C VAL A 364 4.42 -15.30 -5.52
N GLU A 365 3.26 -15.51 -6.17
CA GLU A 365 2.67 -16.81 -6.51
C GLU A 365 3.06 -17.27 -7.91
#